data_e07720fda2b01c6a5b17aad47cadf2b0
#
_entry.id   e07720fda2b01c6a5b17aad47cadf2b0
#
_cell.length_a   1.000
_cell.length_b   1.000
_cell.length_c   1.000
_cell.angle_alpha   90.00
_cell.angle_beta   90.00
_cell.angle_gamma   90.00
#
_symmetry.space_group_name_H-M   'P 1'
#
loop_
_entity.id
_entity.type
_entity.pdbx_description
1 polymer ?
#
loop_
_entity_poly.entity_id
_entity_poly.type
_entity_poly.pdbx_seq_one_letter_code
_entity_poly.pdbx_strand_id
1 'polypeptide(L)'
;AVFFAKDYYEMIDNLPELSKMLVAKNSDLIIFVDSFQSGPPVFSDIQYSIIGDDENVLRAIGSELELIINNAPDVSHTKSLAGYSNTNIEFEFDSSNISLSGKNTELLVNELYAENNGIIVSSMLDSNKEIPIRIKGIRDSSDITGDTGYLSIPAQDGIDFIGNYGKASINKTSSYVTRRNSQRVNQVEGWIWTGTLPHKTEQYLEEKFNEFENNLPPGYSIIVGGEAESRGQSQSQIYSSAIIYLLLITFGLVFALNSFKQTLLILSVAIFSIGLSFLGLKLGQQNYGFIGTVGALGLIGLSINDSIIVLSHIKEKANQVSMTKAELIEVVIRSTRHIITTSLTTLGGFLPLIFANIFFRPLAWAMSIGVLGATMTALLYIPAMFILMKKIKT
;
A
#
# COMPACT_ATOMS: atom_id res chain seq x y z
N ALA A 1 7.96 15.29 8.47
CA ALA A 1 7.68 15.54 9.90
C ALA A 1 6.52 14.68 10.35
N VAL A 2 6.53 14.23 11.60
CA VAL A 2 5.42 13.47 12.21
C VAL A 2 4.79 14.36 13.27
N PHE A 3 3.48 14.54 13.20
CA PHE A 3 2.71 15.33 14.15
C PHE A 3 1.75 14.42 14.91
N PHE A 4 1.59 14.66 16.21
CA PHE A 4 0.66 13.94 17.06
C PHE A 4 -0.49 14.86 17.44
N ALA A 5 -1.73 14.47 17.12
CA ALA A 5 -2.91 15.18 17.55
C ALA A 5 -3.44 14.62 18.87
N LYS A 6 -4.15 15.44 19.64
CA LYS A 6 -4.80 15.00 20.88
C LYS A 6 -6.05 14.18 20.62
N ASP A 7 -6.80 14.54 19.57
CA ASP A 7 -7.98 13.83 19.11
C ASP A 7 -7.81 13.40 17.66
N TYR A 8 -8.08 12.13 17.40
CA TYR A 8 -7.93 11.55 16.07
C TYR A 8 -9.01 12.02 15.09
N TYR A 9 -10.26 12.09 15.55
CA TYR A 9 -11.37 12.47 14.68
C TYR A 9 -11.27 13.93 14.27
N GLU A 10 -10.95 14.81 15.23
CA GLU A 10 -10.69 16.22 14.95
C GLU A 10 -9.51 16.40 13.98
N MET A 11 -8.47 15.57 14.11
CA MET A 11 -7.34 15.57 13.17
C MET A 11 -7.78 15.17 11.76
N ILE A 12 -8.50 14.07 11.60
CA ILE A 12 -8.94 13.58 10.29
C ILE A 12 -9.83 14.59 9.59
N ASP A 13 -10.76 15.22 10.32
CA ASP A 13 -11.66 16.22 9.76
C ASP A 13 -10.92 17.48 9.28
N ASN A 14 -9.84 17.87 9.95
CA ASN A 14 -9.04 19.05 9.60
C ASN A 14 -7.88 18.74 8.62
N LEU A 15 -7.52 17.46 8.41
CA LEU A 15 -6.39 17.07 7.59
C LEU A 15 -6.50 17.55 6.12
N PRO A 16 -7.66 17.45 5.45
CA PRO A 16 -7.83 17.92 4.07
C PRO A 16 -7.59 19.43 3.92
N GLU A 17 -8.05 20.21 4.88
CA GLU A 17 -7.86 21.67 4.87
C GLU A 17 -6.39 22.03 5.12
N LEU A 18 -5.75 21.38 6.09
CA LEU A 18 -4.32 21.53 6.36
C LEU A 18 -3.46 21.18 5.13
N SER A 19 -3.78 20.07 4.46
CA SER A 19 -3.09 19.63 3.24
C SER A 19 -3.20 20.70 2.14
N LYS A 20 -4.41 21.18 1.84
CA LYS A 20 -4.65 22.25 0.86
C LYS A 20 -3.90 23.53 1.21
N MET A 21 -3.91 23.93 2.48
CA MET A 21 -3.22 25.13 2.94
C MET A 21 -1.70 25.02 2.78
N LEU A 22 -1.10 23.87 3.11
CA LEU A 22 0.34 23.62 2.98
C LEU A 22 0.78 23.59 1.53
N VAL A 23 0.02 22.95 0.64
CA VAL A 23 0.28 22.94 -0.80
C VAL A 23 0.16 24.35 -1.39
N ALA A 24 -0.89 25.08 -1.06
CA ALA A 24 -1.08 26.45 -1.56
C ALA A 24 0.03 27.43 -1.11
N LYS A 25 0.58 27.22 0.10
CA LYS A 25 1.64 28.07 0.65
C LYS A 25 3.03 27.75 0.11
N ASN A 26 3.24 26.55 -0.43
CA ASN A 26 4.54 26.06 -0.90
C ASN A 26 4.39 25.44 -2.29
N SER A 27 4.08 26.28 -3.28
CA SER A 27 3.84 25.85 -4.68
C SER A 27 5.02 25.14 -5.34
N ASP A 28 6.24 25.34 -4.82
CA ASP A 28 7.47 24.77 -5.35
C ASP A 28 7.78 23.37 -4.79
N LEU A 29 6.96 22.91 -3.84
CA LEU A 29 7.15 21.62 -3.16
C LEU A 29 5.96 20.70 -3.37
N ILE A 30 6.24 19.42 -3.56
CA ILE A 30 5.23 18.38 -3.48
C ILE A 30 5.10 17.98 -2.00
N ILE A 31 3.97 18.28 -1.39
CA ILE A 31 3.72 18.06 0.03
C ILE A 31 2.60 17.04 0.17
N PHE A 32 2.92 15.93 0.84
CA PHE A 32 1.95 14.92 1.25
C PHE A 32 1.64 15.10 2.72
N VAL A 33 0.37 15.18 3.04
CA VAL A 33 -0.12 15.16 4.41
C VAL A 33 -1.06 13.97 4.52
N ASP A 34 -0.64 12.93 5.21
CA ASP A 34 -1.40 11.70 5.31
C ASP A 34 -1.46 11.20 6.77
N SER A 35 -2.49 10.40 7.06
CA SER A 35 -2.62 9.69 8.33
C SER A 35 -2.01 8.29 8.20
N PHE A 36 -1.60 7.69 9.33
CA PHE A 36 -1.21 6.28 9.34
C PHE A 36 -2.38 5.41 8.96
N GLN A 37 -2.29 4.78 7.81
CA GLN A 37 -3.34 3.90 7.28
C GLN A 37 -3.23 2.50 7.89
N SER A 38 -4.39 1.88 8.17
CA SER A 38 -4.48 0.50 8.66
C SER A 38 -4.64 -0.49 7.50
N GLY A 39 -3.60 -0.58 6.65
CA GLY A 39 -3.56 -1.45 5.48
C GLY A 39 -2.14 -1.89 5.13
N PRO A 40 -1.97 -2.66 4.04
CA PRO A 40 -0.64 -2.89 3.47
C PRO A 40 0.00 -1.54 3.11
N PRO A 41 1.30 -1.35 3.40
CA PRO A 41 1.97 -0.10 3.06
C PRO A 41 2.01 0.07 1.54
N VAL A 42 1.47 1.17 1.05
CA VAL A 42 1.51 1.58 -0.36
C VAL A 42 2.17 2.94 -0.47
N PHE A 43 2.89 3.18 -1.56
CA PHE A 43 3.55 4.47 -1.79
C PHE A 43 2.60 5.52 -2.37
N SER A 44 1.61 5.07 -3.14
CA SER A 44 0.59 5.91 -3.77
C SER A 44 -0.76 5.22 -3.74
N ASP A 45 -1.83 6.00 -3.67
CA ASP A 45 -3.21 5.45 -3.67
C ASP A 45 -3.54 4.83 -5.03
N ILE A 46 -3.09 5.50 -6.11
CA ILE A 46 -3.29 5.12 -7.49
C ILE A 46 -1.92 4.88 -8.12
N GLN A 47 -1.75 3.74 -8.77
CA GLN A 47 -0.52 3.43 -9.50
C GLN A 47 -0.84 2.63 -10.75
N TYR A 48 -0.29 3.08 -11.87
CA TYR A 48 -0.29 2.34 -13.13
C TYR A 48 1.14 2.13 -13.60
N SER A 49 1.45 0.92 -14.01
CA SER A 49 2.76 0.55 -14.54
C SER A 49 2.63 0.27 -16.02
N ILE A 50 3.15 1.16 -16.85
CA ILE A 50 3.19 1.03 -18.32
C ILE A 50 4.45 0.27 -18.68
N ILE A 51 4.31 -0.84 -19.40
CA ILE A 51 5.41 -1.71 -19.81
C ILE A 51 5.64 -1.54 -21.30
N GLY A 52 6.90 -1.45 -21.71
CA GLY A 52 7.30 -1.35 -23.13
C GLY A 52 8.80 -1.13 -23.30
N ASP A 53 9.29 -1.16 -24.53
CA ASP A 53 10.72 -1.15 -24.80
C ASP A 53 11.29 0.26 -25.02
N ASP A 54 10.56 1.15 -25.70
CA ASP A 54 11.03 2.50 -26.00
C ASP A 54 10.68 3.48 -24.88
N GLU A 55 11.71 4.16 -24.37
CA GLU A 55 11.56 5.10 -23.25
C GLU A 55 10.76 6.35 -23.63
N ASN A 56 10.90 6.83 -24.89
CA ASN A 56 10.19 8.02 -25.32
C ASN A 56 8.69 7.74 -25.48
N VAL A 57 8.34 6.56 -25.98
CA VAL A 57 6.96 6.12 -26.08
C VAL A 57 6.36 5.89 -24.69
N LEU A 58 7.10 5.21 -23.79
CA LEU A 58 6.69 5.04 -22.38
C LEU A 58 6.43 6.39 -21.69
N ARG A 59 7.24 7.38 -22.01
CA ARG A 59 7.08 8.73 -21.44
C ARG A 59 5.85 9.43 -22.02
N ALA A 60 5.62 9.33 -23.32
CA ALA A 60 4.45 9.94 -23.96
C ALA A 60 3.14 9.33 -23.42
N ILE A 61 3.06 8.00 -23.36
CA ILE A 61 1.92 7.28 -22.79
C ILE A 61 1.74 7.64 -21.30
N GLY A 62 2.85 7.72 -20.56
CA GLY A 62 2.83 8.10 -19.14
C GLY A 62 2.31 9.51 -18.90
N SER A 63 2.68 10.47 -19.75
CA SER A 63 2.18 11.85 -19.63
C SER A 63 0.69 11.95 -19.94
N GLU A 64 0.19 11.19 -20.91
CA GLU A 64 -1.23 11.14 -21.23
C GLU A 64 -2.03 10.50 -20.09
N LEU A 65 -1.53 9.38 -19.53
CA LEU A 65 -2.16 8.73 -18.39
C LEU A 65 -2.13 9.62 -17.14
N GLU A 66 -1.04 10.36 -16.93
CA GLU A 66 -0.92 11.32 -15.84
C GLU A 66 -1.99 12.41 -15.92
N LEU A 67 -2.31 12.91 -17.11
CA LEU A 67 -3.39 13.86 -17.33
C LEU A 67 -4.77 13.26 -17.02
N ILE A 68 -4.99 11.99 -17.39
CA ILE A 68 -6.24 11.27 -17.08
C ILE A 68 -6.41 11.16 -15.55
N ILE A 69 -5.36 10.75 -14.85
CA ILE A 69 -5.38 10.60 -13.39
C ILE A 69 -5.56 11.96 -12.71
N ASN A 70 -4.86 12.99 -13.17
CA ASN A 70 -4.94 14.32 -12.59
C ASN A 70 -6.33 14.97 -12.73
N ASN A 71 -7.09 14.59 -13.75
CA ASN A 71 -8.46 15.03 -13.96
C ASN A 71 -9.51 14.21 -13.20
N ALA A 72 -9.10 13.13 -12.55
CA ALA A 72 -10.02 12.32 -11.75
C ALA A 72 -10.45 13.05 -10.47
N PRO A 73 -11.68 12.79 -9.99
CA PRO A 73 -12.17 13.42 -8.78
C PRO A 73 -11.28 13.07 -7.58
N ASP A 74 -11.14 14.03 -6.68
CA ASP A 74 -10.41 13.90 -5.41
C ASP A 74 -8.90 13.62 -5.52
N VAL A 75 -8.31 13.65 -6.71
CA VAL A 75 -6.85 13.56 -6.88
C VAL A 75 -6.18 14.86 -6.44
N SER A 76 -5.17 14.74 -5.61
CA SER A 76 -4.40 15.87 -5.08
C SER A 76 -3.23 16.24 -5.99
N HIS A 77 -2.51 15.24 -6.50
CA HIS A 77 -1.44 15.40 -7.46
C HIS A 77 -1.08 14.05 -8.10
N THR A 78 -0.30 14.12 -9.17
CA THR A 78 0.17 12.97 -9.95
C THR A 78 1.66 13.09 -10.21
N LYS A 79 2.29 11.97 -10.54
CA LYS A 79 3.70 11.92 -10.90
C LYS A 79 3.96 10.75 -11.85
N SER A 80 4.58 11.04 -12.99
CA SER A 80 5.15 10.02 -13.87
C SER A 80 6.64 9.85 -13.57
N LEU A 81 7.06 8.61 -13.26
CA LEU A 81 8.44 8.33 -12.86
C LEU A 81 9.43 8.36 -14.04
N ALA A 82 8.99 8.08 -15.25
CA ALA A 82 9.81 8.24 -16.46
C ALA A 82 9.85 9.69 -16.96
N GLY A 83 9.39 10.64 -16.17
CA GLY A 83 9.50 12.07 -16.48
C GLY A 83 10.96 12.53 -16.59
N TYR A 84 11.16 13.65 -17.28
CA TYR A 84 12.47 14.29 -17.29
C TYR A 84 12.80 14.85 -15.90
N SER A 85 13.79 14.27 -15.26
CA SER A 85 14.21 14.69 -13.91
C SER A 85 15.50 15.50 -13.95
N ASN A 86 16.32 15.32 -14.98
CA ASN A 86 17.59 16.02 -15.12
C ASN A 86 17.70 16.74 -16.45
N THR A 87 18.27 17.93 -16.39
CA THR A 87 18.74 18.65 -17.57
C THR A 87 20.23 18.47 -17.66
N ASN A 88 20.69 17.83 -18.72
CA ASN A 88 22.10 17.60 -18.99
C ASN A 88 22.53 18.50 -20.14
N ILE A 89 23.73 19.03 -20.03
CA ILE A 89 24.40 19.68 -21.16
C ILE A 89 25.30 18.61 -21.79
N GLU A 90 24.98 18.24 -23.00
CA GLU A 90 25.77 17.32 -23.80
C GLU A 90 26.61 18.13 -24.78
N PHE A 91 27.90 17.84 -24.86
CA PHE A 91 28.80 18.48 -25.78
C PHE A 91 29.22 17.45 -26.86
N GLU A 92 28.75 17.66 -28.10
CA GLU A 92 29.07 16.83 -29.25
C GLU A 92 30.28 17.36 -29.93
N PHE A 93 31.36 16.60 -29.91
CA PHE A 93 32.64 16.97 -30.52
C PHE A 93 32.66 16.73 -32.06
N ASP A 94 33.14 17.73 -32.82
CA ASP A 94 33.41 17.61 -34.25
C ASP A 94 34.80 17.01 -34.46
N SER A 95 34.83 15.71 -34.74
CA SER A 95 36.06 14.96 -34.98
C SER A 95 36.91 15.53 -36.11
N SER A 96 36.29 16.16 -37.13
CA SER A 96 36.98 16.76 -38.28
C SER A 96 37.77 18.00 -37.87
N ASN A 97 37.13 18.89 -37.11
CA ASN A 97 37.77 20.11 -36.61
C ASN A 97 38.88 19.81 -35.59
N ILE A 98 38.67 18.79 -34.75
CA ILE A 98 39.70 18.35 -33.80
C ILE A 98 40.91 17.80 -34.52
N SER A 99 40.73 16.96 -35.53
CA SER A 99 41.83 16.39 -36.33
C SER A 99 42.60 17.44 -37.07
N LEU A 100 41.92 18.44 -37.64
CA LEU A 100 42.57 19.55 -38.37
C LEU A 100 43.39 20.45 -37.45
N SER A 101 42.99 20.63 -36.21
CA SER A 101 43.66 21.46 -35.23
C SER A 101 44.83 20.76 -34.53
N GLY A 102 45.04 19.47 -34.76
CA GLY A 102 46.02 18.66 -34.05
C GLY A 102 45.83 18.50 -32.54
N LYS A 103 44.60 18.83 -32.05
CA LYS A 103 44.26 18.67 -30.65
C LYS A 103 43.78 17.25 -30.34
N ASN A 104 43.87 16.87 -29.07
CA ASN A 104 43.36 15.59 -28.61
C ASN A 104 42.01 15.78 -27.93
N THR A 105 41.03 14.97 -28.28
CA THR A 105 39.68 14.97 -27.67
C THR A 105 39.74 14.82 -26.14
N GLU A 106 40.65 13.98 -25.63
CA GLU A 106 40.82 13.78 -24.18
C GLU A 106 41.22 15.09 -23.46
N LEU A 107 42.07 15.90 -24.11
CA LEU A 107 42.50 17.18 -23.54
C LEU A 107 41.30 18.15 -23.49
N LEU A 108 40.46 18.19 -24.51
CA LEU A 108 39.27 19.02 -24.57
C LEU A 108 38.23 18.59 -23.49
N VAL A 109 38.07 17.28 -23.33
CA VAL A 109 37.18 16.74 -22.23
C VAL A 109 37.70 17.13 -20.85
N ASN A 110 38.98 17.01 -20.63
CA ASN A 110 39.60 17.36 -19.34
C ASN A 110 39.50 18.88 -19.04
N GLU A 111 39.64 19.72 -20.05
CA GLU A 111 39.43 21.17 -19.91
C GLU A 111 37.98 21.52 -19.56
N LEU A 112 37.00 20.91 -20.27
CA LEU A 112 35.58 21.05 -19.94
C LEU A 112 35.28 20.60 -18.51
N TYR A 113 35.86 19.47 -18.12
CA TYR A 113 35.69 18.94 -16.76
C TYR A 113 36.28 19.87 -15.71
N ALA A 114 37.50 20.37 -15.98
CA ALA A 114 38.23 21.27 -15.10
C ALA A 114 37.48 22.58 -14.87
N GLU A 115 36.95 23.15 -15.94
CA GLU A 115 36.18 24.40 -15.89
C GLU A 115 34.86 24.24 -15.12
N ASN A 116 34.15 23.13 -15.35
CA ASN A 116 32.86 22.90 -14.72
C ASN A 116 32.97 22.40 -13.28
N ASN A 117 33.83 21.43 -13.04
CA ASN A 117 33.96 20.75 -11.73
C ASN A 117 35.13 21.24 -10.89
N GLY A 118 36.07 21.95 -11.50
CA GLY A 118 37.35 22.30 -10.90
C GLY A 118 38.33 21.13 -10.81
N ILE A 119 39.58 21.45 -10.54
CA ILE A 119 40.68 20.48 -10.40
C ILE A 119 41.09 20.39 -8.94
N ILE A 120 41.21 19.16 -8.42
CA ILE A 120 41.79 18.93 -7.09
C ILE A 120 43.33 19.01 -7.24
N VAL A 121 43.92 20.04 -6.70
CA VAL A 121 45.36 20.31 -6.84
C VAL A 121 46.17 19.79 -5.65
N SER A 122 45.56 19.63 -4.50
CA SER A 122 46.22 19.18 -3.27
C SER A 122 45.15 18.77 -2.25
N SER A 123 45.59 18.23 -1.12
CA SER A 123 44.77 18.05 0.05
C SER A 123 45.48 18.57 1.29
N MET A 124 44.71 18.97 2.30
CA MET A 124 45.23 19.32 3.61
C MET A 124 44.62 18.40 4.67
N LEU A 125 45.42 18.07 5.68
CA LEU A 125 44.97 17.27 6.81
C LEU A 125 44.42 18.20 7.88
N ASP A 126 43.14 18.10 8.18
CA ASP A 126 42.55 18.77 9.34
C ASP A 126 42.13 17.74 10.38
N SER A 127 42.83 17.76 11.51
CA SER A 127 42.67 16.81 12.62
C SER A 127 42.85 15.34 12.16
N ASN A 128 41.84 14.67 11.65
CA ASN A 128 41.91 13.28 11.19
C ASN A 128 41.18 13.08 9.85
N LYS A 129 40.87 14.18 9.15
CA LYS A 129 40.19 14.17 7.85
C LYS A 129 41.04 14.84 6.80
N GLU A 130 41.17 14.17 5.66
CA GLU A 130 41.81 14.74 4.49
C GLU A 130 40.77 15.59 3.73
N ILE A 131 41.04 16.90 3.61
CA ILE A 131 40.18 17.88 2.93
C ILE A 131 40.85 18.22 1.59
N PRO A 132 40.21 17.90 0.45
CA PRO A 132 40.74 18.22 -0.86
C PRO A 132 40.69 19.74 -1.12
N ILE A 133 41.76 20.30 -1.65
CA ILE A 133 41.83 21.67 -2.14
C ILE A 133 41.48 21.65 -3.62
N ARG A 134 40.35 22.27 -3.97
CA ARG A 134 39.88 22.34 -5.36
C ARG A 134 39.99 23.76 -5.87
N ILE A 135 40.63 23.92 -7.02
CA ILE A 135 40.62 25.17 -7.80
C ILE A 135 39.51 25.10 -8.83
N LYS A 136 38.66 26.12 -8.85
CA LYS A 136 37.57 26.26 -9.80
C LYS A 136 37.57 27.67 -10.38
N GLY A 137 37.27 27.80 -11.67
CA GLY A 137 37.07 29.07 -12.31
C GLY A 137 35.89 29.84 -11.64
N ILE A 138 36.00 31.15 -11.50
CA ILE A 138 34.91 31.97 -10.97
C ILE A 138 33.92 32.20 -12.12
N ARG A 139 32.80 31.44 -12.06
CA ARG A 139 31.66 31.62 -12.94
C ARG A 139 30.45 32.02 -12.14
N ASP A 140 29.69 32.98 -12.65
CA ASP A 140 28.40 33.29 -12.06
C ASP A 140 27.44 32.13 -12.35
N SER A 141 26.82 31.56 -11.32
CA SER A 141 25.95 30.39 -11.44
C SER A 141 24.69 30.63 -12.29
N SER A 142 24.39 31.89 -12.61
CA SER A 142 23.33 32.31 -13.53
C SER A 142 23.64 32.05 -15.01
N ASP A 143 24.91 31.86 -15.37
CA ASP A 143 25.38 31.73 -16.76
C ASP A 143 25.54 30.27 -17.26
N ILE A 144 25.01 29.29 -16.53
CA ILE A 144 25.11 27.87 -16.94
C ILE A 144 24.35 27.61 -18.27
N THR A 145 23.37 28.44 -18.60
CA THR A 145 22.64 28.41 -19.87
C THR A 145 23.24 29.29 -20.95
N GLY A 146 24.18 30.16 -20.60
CA GLY A 146 24.95 30.99 -21.53
C GLY A 146 26.00 30.13 -22.21
N ASP A 147 25.95 30.12 -23.48
CA ASP A 147 26.81 29.61 -24.51
C ASP A 147 28.10 28.92 -24.00
N THR A 148 28.02 27.62 -23.74
CA THR A 148 29.19 26.78 -23.39
C THR A 148 30.25 26.82 -24.50
N GLY A 149 29.92 27.31 -25.69
CA GLY A 149 30.82 27.50 -26.81
C GLY A 149 31.90 28.55 -26.55
N TYR A 150 31.67 29.51 -25.64
CA TYR A 150 32.65 30.56 -25.25
C TYR A 150 33.63 30.16 -24.19
N LEU A 151 33.64 28.89 -23.76
CA LEU A 151 34.65 28.39 -22.85
C LEU A 151 36.04 28.53 -23.48
N SER A 152 36.90 29.28 -22.83
CA SER A 152 38.28 29.45 -23.28
C SER A 152 39.12 28.22 -22.92
N ILE A 153 39.85 27.72 -23.86
CA ILE A 153 40.80 26.62 -23.68
C ILE A 153 42.22 27.05 -24.09
N PRO A 154 43.27 26.53 -23.46
CA PRO A 154 44.63 26.85 -23.83
C PRO A 154 44.92 26.42 -25.29
N ALA A 155 45.60 27.31 -26.04
CA ALA A 155 46.11 27.02 -27.36
C ALA A 155 47.60 27.32 -27.40
N GLN A 156 48.33 26.77 -28.42
CA GLN A 156 49.78 26.97 -28.57
C GLN A 156 50.14 28.47 -28.68
N ASP A 157 49.28 29.23 -29.35
CA ASP A 157 49.52 30.66 -29.63
C ASP A 157 48.52 31.58 -28.90
N GLY A 158 47.95 31.17 -27.77
CA GLY A 158 47.02 32.00 -27.02
C GLY A 158 45.80 31.27 -26.43
N ILE A 159 44.62 31.85 -26.61
CA ILE A 159 43.36 31.33 -26.13
C ILE A 159 42.51 30.93 -27.32
N ASP A 160 41.91 29.77 -27.23
CA ASP A 160 40.93 29.27 -28.20
C ASP A 160 39.59 29.01 -27.49
N PHE A 161 38.52 28.74 -28.26
CA PHE A 161 37.20 28.51 -27.70
C PHE A 161 36.73 27.08 -27.99
N ILE A 162 36.14 26.43 -26.99
CA ILE A 162 35.72 25.03 -27.14
C ILE A 162 34.61 24.86 -28.19
N GLY A 163 33.81 25.91 -28.44
CA GLY A 163 32.81 25.96 -29.49
C GLY A 163 33.34 25.77 -30.93
N ASN A 164 34.65 25.96 -31.12
CA ASN A 164 35.31 25.67 -32.43
C ASN A 164 35.44 24.16 -32.65
N TYR A 165 35.29 23.33 -31.62
CA TYR A 165 35.50 21.87 -31.62
C TYR A 165 34.24 21.07 -31.44
N GLY A 166 33.08 21.71 -31.29
CA GLY A 166 31.81 21.03 -31.11
C GLY A 166 30.65 21.98 -30.73
N LYS A 167 29.53 21.37 -30.43
CA LYS A 167 28.31 22.09 -30.06
C LYS A 167 27.77 21.56 -28.74
N ALA A 168 27.36 22.48 -27.88
CA ALA A 168 26.59 22.13 -26.67
C ALA A 168 25.11 22.07 -27.00
N SER A 169 24.46 21.03 -26.52
CA SER A 169 23.00 20.88 -26.57
C SER A 169 22.46 20.63 -25.16
N ILE A 170 21.29 21.18 -24.88
CA ILE A 170 20.60 20.94 -23.61
C ILE A 170 19.59 19.83 -23.82
N ASN A 171 19.87 18.68 -23.22
CA ASN A 171 19.02 17.51 -23.31
C ASN A 171 18.40 17.21 -21.95
N LYS A 172 17.10 16.92 -21.96
CA LYS A 172 16.41 16.42 -20.77
C LYS A 172 16.51 14.90 -20.76
N THR A 173 17.02 14.35 -19.68
CA THR A 173 17.20 12.91 -19.49
C THR A 173 16.50 12.42 -18.25
N SER A 174 16.13 11.14 -18.22
CA SER A 174 15.66 10.49 -17.01
C SER A 174 16.83 10.20 -16.08
N SER A 175 16.66 10.42 -14.77
CA SER A 175 17.69 10.08 -13.78
C SER A 175 17.87 8.58 -13.59
N TYR A 176 16.84 7.80 -13.86
CA TYR A 176 16.84 6.35 -13.66
C TYR A 176 15.85 5.66 -14.60
N VAL A 177 16.12 4.41 -14.91
CA VAL A 177 15.24 3.53 -15.69
C VAL A 177 14.74 2.43 -14.77
N THR A 178 13.44 2.42 -14.55
CA THR A 178 12.79 1.36 -13.74
C THR A 178 12.53 0.13 -14.61
N ARG A 179 12.80 -1.04 -14.03
CA ARG A 179 12.46 -2.33 -14.65
C ARG A 179 11.67 -3.21 -13.70
N ARG A 180 10.64 -3.88 -14.23
CA ARG A 180 9.87 -4.91 -13.53
C ARG A 180 9.92 -6.18 -14.39
N ASN A 181 10.36 -7.29 -13.82
CA ASN A 181 10.53 -8.56 -14.56
C ASN A 181 11.38 -8.41 -15.85
N SER A 182 12.48 -7.68 -15.77
CA SER A 182 13.41 -7.35 -16.86
C SER A 182 12.88 -6.44 -17.96
N GLN A 183 11.59 -6.09 -17.98
CA GLN A 183 11.00 -5.14 -18.91
C GLN A 183 11.08 -3.71 -18.39
N ARG A 184 11.25 -2.73 -19.27
CA ARG A 184 11.19 -1.31 -18.89
C ARG A 184 9.79 -0.93 -18.48
N VAL A 185 9.68 -0.12 -17.43
CA VAL A 185 8.40 0.31 -16.87
C VAL A 185 8.42 1.81 -16.60
N ASN A 186 7.37 2.49 -17.03
CA ASN A 186 7.03 3.81 -16.52
C ASN A 186 5.90 3.67 -15.51
N GLN A 187 6.13 4.09 -14.27
CA GLN A 187 5.09 4.14 -13.24
C GLN A 187 4.49 5.53 -13.20
N VAL A 188 3.17 5.59 -13.30
CA VAL A 188 2.38 6.80 -13.11
C VAL A 188 1.63 6.65 -11.79
N GLU A 189 1.90 7.55 -10.89
CA GLU A 189 1.40 7.55 -9.52
C GLU A 189 0.43 8.71 -9.32
N GLY A 190 -0.60 8.47 -8.52
CA GLY A 190 -1.57 9.48 -8.10
C GLY A 190 -1.88 9.37 -6.62
N TRP A 191 -2.12 10.51 -5.99
CA TRP A 191 -2.49 10.60 -4.57
C TRP A 191 -3.83 11.31 -4.46
N ILE A 192 -4.66 10.79 -3.57
CA ILE A 192 -6.00 11.31 -3.29
C ILE A 192 -5.93 12.25 -2.08
N TRP A 193 -6.80 13.24 -2.01
CA TRP A 193 -6.90 14.10 -0.83
C TRP A 193 -7.24 13.26 0.39
N THR A 194 -6.45 13.42 1.44
CA THR A 194 -6.66 12.70 2.71
C THR A 194 -8.07 12.89 3.24
N GLY A 195 -8.67 11.79 3.71
CA GLY A 195 -10.06 11.79 4.20
C GLY A 195 -11.11 11.54 3.13
N THR A 196 -10.72 11.42 1.84
CA THR A 196 -11.62 11.01 0.76
C THR A 196 -11.57 9.50 0.54
N LEU A 197 -12.67 8.94 0.07
CA LEU A 197 -12.74 7.50 -0.25
C LEU A 197 -12.32 7.26 -1.71
N PRO A 198 -11.41 6.34 -2.00
CA PRO A 198 -10.90 6.06 -3.35
C PRO A 198 -11.95 5.64 -4.36
N HIS A 199 -13.10 5.13 -3.90
CA HIS A 199 -14.11 4.50 -4.77
C HIS A 199 -14.59 5.36 -5.95
N LYS A 200 -14.79 6.66 -5.74
CA LYS A 200 -15.24 7.56 -6.83
C LYS A 200 -14.15 7.77 -7.87
N THR A 201 -12.92 7.90 -7.40
CA THR A 201 -11.73 8.05 -8.23
C THR A 201 -11.46 6.77 -9.00
N GLU A 202 -11.55 5.61 -8.33
CA GLU A 202 -11.41 4.28 -8.95
C GLU A 202 -12.45 4.06 -10.05
N GLN A 203 -13.72 4.36 -9.80
CA GLN A 203 -14.80 4.22 -10.79
C GLN A 203 -14.58 5.11 -12.02
N TYR A 204 -14.19 6.38 -11.83
CA TYR A 204 -13.86 7.28 -12.94
C TYR A 204 -12.69 6.76 -13.76
N LEU A 205 -11.65 6.29 -13.08
CA LEU A 205 -10.45 5.78 -13.72
C LEU A 205 -10.72 4.47 -14.48
N GLU A 206 -11.57 3.59 -13.96
CA GLU A 206 -11.95 2.34 -14.63
C GLU A 206 -12.64 2.59 -15.97
N GLU A 207 -13.56 3.55 -16.05
CA GLU A 207 -14.20 3.95 -17.30
C GLU A 207 -13.20 4.50 -18.33
N LYS A 208 -12.34 5.43 -17.89
CA LYS A 208 -11.34 6.08 -18.78
C LYS A 208 -10.20 5.15 -19.15
N PHE A 209 -9.82 4.28 -18.24
CA PHE A 209 -8.75 3.32 -18.43
C PHE A 209 -9.04 2.31 -19.52
N ASN A 210 -10.25 1.77 -19.57
CA ASN A 210 -10.66 0.83 -20.61
C ASN A 210 -10.56 1.44 -22.03
N GLU A 211 -10.92 2.72 -22.17
CA GLU A 211 -10.77 3.45 -23.43
C GLU A 211 -9.29 3.68 -23.79
N PHE A 212 -8.49 4.03 -22.78
CA PHE A 212 -7.09 4.31 -22.94
C PHE A 212 -6.27 3.06 -23.29
N GLU A 213 -6.53 1.93 -22.62
CA GLU A 213 -5.84 0.65 -22.83
C GLU A 213 -6.05 0.13 -24.26
N ASN A 214 -7.26 0.29 -24.82
CA ASN A 214 -7.57 -0.13 -26.18
C ASN A 214 -6.83 0.69 -27.25
N ASN A 215 -6.34 1.88 -26.91
CA ASN A 215 -5.62 2.77 -27.82
C ASN A 215 -4.09 2.68 -27.69
N LEU A 216 -3.57 1.78 -26.87
CA LEU A 216 -2.14 1.61 -26.69
C LEU A 216 -1.45 1.11 -27.98
N PRO A 217 -0.22 1.59 -28.26
CA PRO A 217 0.59 1.06 -29.34
C PRO A 217 0.89 -0.43 -29.15
N PRO A 218 1.07 -1.19 -30.24
CA PRO A 218 1.46 -2.60 -30.16
C PRO A 218 2.76 -2.78 -29.36
N GLY A 219 2.78 -3.76 -28.45
CA GLY A 219 3.96 -4.05 -27.60
C GLY A 219 3.98 -3.29 -26.28
N TYR A 220 2.98 -2.44 -26.02
CA TYR A 220 2.80 -1.76 -24.73
C TYR A 220 1.60 -2.35 -23.98
N SER A 221 1.74 -2.42 -22.68
CA SER A 221 0.68 -2.89 -21.79
C SER A 221 0.72 -2.11 -20.48
N ILE A 222 -0.42 -2.09 -19.78
CA ILE A 222 -0.53 -1.43 -18.48
C ILE A 222 -0.93 -2.44 -17.44
N ILE A 223 -0.33 -2.33 -16.26
CA ILE A 223 -0.67 -3.11 -15.06
C ILE A 223 -1.15 -2.13 -14.01
N VAL A 224 -2.32 -2.41 -13.44
CA VAL A 224 -2.84 -1.66 -12.29
C VAL A 224 -2.04 -2.05 -11.06
N GLY A 225 -1.60 -1.06 -10.29
CA GLY A 225 -0.82 -1.18 -9.07
C GLY A 225 -1.43 -0.37 -7.92
N GLY A 226 -0.58 -0.01 -6.96
CA GLY A 226 -0.96 0.84 -5.84
C GLY A 226 -1.83 0.14 -4.79
N GLU A 227 -2.73 0.89 -4.19
CA GLU A 227 -3.63 0.37 -3.14
C GLU A 227 -4.54 -0.72 -3.69
N ALA A 228 -5.08 -0.58 -4.90
CA ALA A 228 -5.96 -1.56 -5.52
C ALA A 228 -5.29 -2.93 -5.71
N GLU A 229 -4.05 -2.97 -6.22
CA GLU A 229 -3.28 -4.22 -6.35
C GLU A 229 -2.99 -4.82 -4.97
N SER A 230 -2.48 -4.02 -4.04
CA SER A 230 -2.12 -4.47 -2.69
C SER A 230 -3.32 -5.00 -1.92
N ARG A 231 -4.47 -4.33 -2.03
CA ARG A 231 -5.74 -4.77 -1.46
C ARG A 231 -6.21 -6.08 -2.09
N GLY A 232 -6.20 -6.16 -3.43
CA GLY A 232 -6.59 -7.35 -4.17
C GLY A 232 -5.71 -8.57 -3.83
N GLN A 233 -4.40 -8.40 -3.79
CA GLN A 233 -3.46 -9.45 -3.40
C GLN A 233 -3.68 -9.91 -1.95
N SER A 234 -3.82 -8.96 -1.01
CA SER A 234 -4.06 -9.28 0.39
C SER A 234 -5.38 -10.01 0.59
N GLN A 235 -6.46 -9.57 -0.07
CA GLN A 235 -7.76 -10.24 -0.02
C GLN A 235 -7.69 -11.64 -0.65
N SER A 236 -7.05 -11.79 -1.80
CA SER A 236 -6.87 -13.09 -2.46
C SER A 236 -6.10 -14.07 -1.56
N GLN A 237 -5.03 -13.61 -0.90
CA GLN A 237 -4.26 -14.41 0.06
C GLN A 237 -5.11 -14.81 1.28
N ILE A 238 -5.93 -13.90 1.79
CA ILE A 238 -6.85 -14.21 2.89
C ILE A 238 -7.87 -15.25 2.46
N TYR A 239 -8.52 -15.09 1.31
CA TYR A 239 -9.55 -16.03 0.84
C TYR A 239 -8.99 -17.40 0.54
N SER A 240 -7.82 -17.50 -0.09
CA SER A 240 -7.15 -18.80 -0.33
C SER A 240 -6.76 -19.48 0.97
N SER A 241 -6.23 -18.73 1.94
CA SER A 241 -5.91 -19.23 3.27
C SER A 241 -7.16 -19.65 4.05
N ALA A 242 -8.27 -18.89 3.92
CA ALA A 242 -9.54 -19.20 4.58
C ALA A 242 -10.14 -20.51 4.10
N ILE A 243 -9.99 -20.86 2.82
CA ILE A 243 -10.43 -22.17 2.29
C ILE A 243 -9.67 -23.31 2.96
N ILE A 244 -8.34 -23.20 3.03
CA ILE A 244 -7.50 -24.21 3.70
C ILE A 244 -7.86 -24.33 5.18
N TYR A 245 -8.05 -23.20 5.85
CA TYR A 245 -8.47 -23.12 7.24
C TYR A 245 -9.82 -23.81 7.47
N LEU A 246 -10.83 -23.56 6.63
CA LEU A 246 -12.15 -24.20 6.72
C LEU A 246 -12.07 -25.70 6.49
N LEU A 247 -11.25 -26.17 5.55
CA LEU A 247 -11.04 -27.59 5.32
C LEU A 247 -10.40 -28.29 6.54
N LEU A 248 -9.35 -27.68 7.12
CA LEU A 248 -8.70 -28.21 8.32
C LEU A 248 -9.64 -28.25 9.53
N ILE A 249 -10.41 -27.17 9.75
CA ILE A 249 -11.42 -27.15 10.81
C ILE A 249 -12.49 -28.21 10.58
N THR A 250 -13.01 -28.30 9.36
CA THR A 250 -14.02 -29.31 9.03
C THR A 250 -13.52 -30.70 9.29
N PHE A 251 -12.30 -31.03 8.85
CA PHE A 251 -11.67 -32.33 9.11
C PHE A 251 -11.51 -32.59 10.62
N GLY A 252 -10.97 -31.61 11.35
CA GLY A 252 -10.80 -31.71 12.80
C GLY A 252 -12.12 -31.89 13.54
N LEU A 253 -13.17 -31.15 13.13
CA LEU A 253 -14.52 -31.27 13.70
C LEU A 253 -15.17 -32.63 13.42
N VAL A 254 -15.06 -33.15 12.19
CA VAL A 254 -15.59 -34.47 11.84
C VAL A 254 -14.90 -35.55 12.66
N PHE A 255 -13.58 -35.46 12.83
CA PHE A 255 -12.81 -36.40 13.63
C PHE A 255 -13.17 -36.29 15.12
N ALA A 256 -13.26 -35.10 15.69
CA ALA A 256 -13.59 -34.86 17.09
C ALA A 256 -15.04 -35.25 17.44
N LEU A 257 -15.98 -34.94 16.56
CA LEU A 257 -17.41 -35.16 16.81
C LEU A 257 -17.92 -36.51 16.28
N ASN A 258 -17.14 -37.18 15.43
CA ASN A 258 -17.55 -38.39 14.73
C ASN A 258 -18.96 -38.31 14.10
N SER A 259 -19.31 -37.12 13.52
CA SER A 259 -20.62 -36.86 12.96
C SER A 259 -20.65 -35.68 12.01
N PHE A 260 -20.90 -35.91 10.73
CA PHE A 260 -21.05 -34.86 9.73
C PHE A 260 -22.20 -33.88 10.03
N LYS A 261 -23.31 -34.35 10.57
CA LYS A 261 -24.46 -33.50 10.91
C LYS A 261 -24.12 -32.49 12.01
N GLN A 262 -23.38 -32.93 13.02
CA GLN A 262 -22.94 -32.07 14.12
C GLN A 262 -21.84 -31.10 13.67
N THR A 263 -20.95 -31.53 12.79
CA THR A 263 -19.95 -30.67 12.16
C THR A 263 -20.64 -29.56 11.35
N LEU A 264 -21.63 -29.90 10.52
CA LEU A 264 -22.39 -28.93 9.74
C LEU A 264 -23.11 -27.91 10.64
N LEU A 265 -23.63 -28.35 11.78
CA LEU A 265 -24.25 -27.48 12.78
C LEU A 265 -23.24 -26.45 13.32
N ILE A 266 -22.02 -26.88 13.67
CA ILE A 266 -20.98 -25.96 14.15
C ILE A 266 -20.52 -25.02 13.03
N LEU A 267 -20.35 -25.53 11.80
CA LEU A 267 -19.96 -24.69 10.66
C LEU A 267 -21.02 -23.63 10.34
N SER A 268 -22.31 -23.88 10.61
CA SER A 268 -23.34 -22.85 10.46
C SER A 268 -23.12 -21.66 11.40
N VAL A 269 -22.57 -21.88 12.60
CA VAL A 269 -22.19 -20.79 13.52
C VAL A 269 -21.08 -19.93 12.97
N ALA A 270 -20.15 -20.52 12.22
CA ALA A 270 -19.08 -19.75 11.56
C ALA A 270 -19.66 -18.72 10.58
N ILE A 271 -20.73 -19.06 9.86
CA ILE A 271 -21.43 -18.12 8.95
C ILE A 271 -22.05 -16.97 9.75
N PHE A 272 -22.74 -17.28 10.85
CA PHE A 272 -23.31 -16.24 11.72
C PHE A 272 -22.24 -15.33 12.33
N SER A 273 -21.05 -15.88 12.65
CA SER A 273 -19.92 -15.11 13.19
C SER A 273 -19.45 -14.00 12.25
N ILE A 274 -19.46 -14.24 10.95
CA ILE A 274 -19.14 -13.21 9.94
C ILE A 274 -20.13 -12.06 10.05
N GLY A 275 -21.44 -12.36 10.08
CA GLY A 275 -22.47 -11.34 10.25
C GLY A 275 -22.35 -10.56 11.55
N LEU A 276 -22.02 -11.23 12.65
CA LEU A 276 -21.81 -10.61 13.97
C LEU A 276 -20.57 -9.71 13.97
N SER A 277 -19.51 -10.09 13.26
CA SER A 277 -18.32 -9.26 13.07
C SER A 277 -18.66 -7.96 12.33
N PHE A 278 -19.44 -8.05 11.24
CA PHE A 278 -19.92 -6.86 10.51
C PHE A 278 -20.81 -5.97 11.38
N LEU A 279 -21.66 -6.56 12.22
CA LEU A 279 -22.45 -5.80 13.20
C LEU A 279 -21.54 -5.04 14.14
N GLY A 280 -20.46 -5.67 14.63
CA GLY A 280 -19.48 -5.03 15.49
C GLY A 280 -18.80 -3.83 14.82
N LEU A 281 -18.36 -3.98 13.57
CA LEU A 281 -17.77 -2.89 12.79
C LEU A 281 -18.77 -1.73 12.61
N LYS A 282 -20.02 -2.05 12.29
CA LYS A 282 -21.08 -1.03 12.10
C LYS A 282 -21.36 -0.27 13.39
N LEU A 283 -21.49 -0.95 14.51
CA LEU A 283 -21.72 -0.31 15.81
C LEU A 283 -20.54 0.55 16.25
N GLY A 284 -19.30 0.12 15.93
CA GLY A 284 -18.09 0.88 16.18
C GLY A 284 -17.83 2.00 15.19
N GLN A 285 -18.69 2.18 14.17
CA GLN A 285 -18.48 3.13 13.06
C GLN A 285 -17.12 2.94 12.37
N GLN A 286 -16.69 1.68 12.28
CA GLN A 286 -15.41 1.32 11.66
C GLN A 286 -15.61 0.88 10.21
N ASN A 287 -14.69 1.30 9.35
CA ASN A 287 -14.65 0.85 7.96
C ASN A 287 -14.26 -0.64 7.88
N TYR A 288 -14.87 -1.34 6.92
CA TYR A 288 -14.46 -2.69 6.60
C TYR A 288 -13.16 -2.67 5.80
N GLY A 289 -12.07 -3.02 6.46
CA GLY A 289 -10.74 -3.09 5.88
C GLY A 289 -10.01 -4.40 6.22
N PHE A 290 -8.73 -4.47 5.90
CA PHE A 290 -7.88 -5.63 6.17
C PHE A 290 -7.95 -6.10 7.64
N ILE A 291 -7.78 -5.18 8.58
CA ILE A 291 -7.79 -5.48 10.02
C ILE A 291 -9.17 -5.97 10.50
N GLY A 292 -10.26 -5.40 9.96
CA GLY A 292 -11.63 -5.89 10.24
C GLY A 292 -11.85 -7.31 9.73
N THR A 293 -11.31 -7.65 8.56
CA THR A 293 -11.36 -9.01 7.99
C THR A 293 -10.62 -10.01 8.87
N VAL A 294 -9.43 -9.66 9.37
CA VAL A 294 -8.67 -10.49 10.31
C VAL A 294 -9.49 -10.72 11.59
N GLY A 295 -10.17 -9.68 12.10
CA GLY A 295 -11.09 -9.80 13.22
C GLY A 295 -12.24 -10.79 12.97
N ALA A 296 -12.86 -10.72 11.79
CA ALA A 296 -13.93 -11.64 11.40
C ALA A 296 -13.45 -13.11 11.34
N LEU A 297 -12.27 -13.35 10.78
CA LEU A 297 -11.67 -14.69 10.74
C LEU A 297 -11.34 -15.22 12.14
N GLY A 298 -10.79 -14.37 13.01
CA GLY A 298 -10.52 -14.73 14.40
C GLY A 298 -11.80 -15.09 15.15
N LEU A 299 -12.88 -14.35 14.92
CA LEU A 299 -14.19 -14.61 15.54
C LEU A 299 -14.78 -15.97 15.14
N ILE A 300 -14.58 -16.42 13.91
CA ILE A 300 -14.99 -17.77 13.46
C ILE A 300 -14.40 -18.83 14.41
N GLY A 301 -13.10 -18.75 14.69
CA GLY A 301 -12.42 -19.70 15.57
C GLY A 301 -12.99 -19.71 16.99
N LEU A 302 -13.22 -18.52 17.56
CA LEU A 302 -13.80 -18.38 18.90
C LEU A 302 -15.23 -18.91 18.96
N SER A 303 -16.06 -18.60 17.97
CA SER A 303 -17.45 -19.08 17.90
C SER A 303 -17.54 -20.59 17.77
N ILE A 304 -16.67 -21.19 17.00
CA ILE A 304 -16.56 -22.65 16.85
C ILE A 304 -16.15 -23.28 18.20
N ASN A 305 -15.16 -22.69 18.88
CA ASN A 305 -14.69 -23.19 20.17
C ASN A 305 -15.82 -23.21 21.22
N ASP A 306 -16.56 -22.12 21.37
CA ASP A 306 -17.69 -22.06 22.30
C ASP A 306 -18.79 -23.07 21.94
N SER A 307 -19.06 -23.22 20.63
CA SER A 307 -20.06 -24.16 20.12
C SER A 307 -19.69 -25.62 20.35
N ILE A 308 -18.40 -25.97 20.22
CA ILE A 308 -17.90 -27.32 20.49
C ILE A 308 -18.14 -27.68 21.96
N ILE A 309 -17.86 -26.76 22.89
CA ILE A 309 -18.02 -27.00 24.33
C ILE A 309 -19.47 -27.36 24.65
N VAL A 310 -20.43 -26.56 24.16
CA VAL A 310 -21.86 -26.82 24.37
C VAL A 310 -22.26 -28.16 23.76
N LEU A 311 -21.90 -28.39 22.49
CA LEU A 311 -22.30 -29.58 21.77
C LEU A 311 -21.69 -30.85 22.32
N SER A 312 -20.44 -30.81 22.78
CA SER A 312 -19.77 -31.97 23.40
C SER A 312 -20.43 -32.38 24.71
N HIS A 313 -20.77 -31.44 25.59
CA HIS A 313 -21.49 -31.71 26.84
C HIS A 313 -22.89 -32.28 26.56
N ILE A 314 -23.62 -31.72 25.58
CA ILE A 314 -24.95 -32.24 25.20
C ILE A 314 -24.79 -33.69 24.66
N LYS A 315 -23.79 -33.96 23.83
CA LYS A 315 -23.56 -35.28 23.25
C LYS A 315 -23.18 -36.31 24.29
N GLU A 316 -22.30 -35.96 25.23
CA GLU A 316 -21.89 -36.85 26.31
C GLU A 316 -23.10 -37.33 27.12
N LYS A 317 -23.97 -36.40 27.52
CA LYS A 317 -25.21 -36.73 28.26
C LYS A 317 -26.19 -37.53 27.42
N ALA A 318 -26.38 -37.12 26.14
CA ALA A 318 -27.29 -37.83 25.22
C ALA A 318 -26.88 -39.24 24.82
N ASN A 319 -25.63 -39.62 25.05
CA ASN A 319 -25.12 -40.98 24.83
C ASN A 319 -25.31 -41.87 26.06
N GLN A 320 -25.48 -41.30 27.24
CA GLN A 320 -25.64 -42.03 28.50
C GLN A 320 -27.10 -42.40 28.82
N VAL A 321 -28.07 -41.54 28.43
CA VAL A 321 -29.50 -41.73 28.73
C VAL A 321 -30.35 -41.10 27.64
N SER A 322 -31.62 -41.54 27.49
CA SER A 322 -32.60 -40.85 26.65
C SER A 322 -32.86 -39.45 27.23
N MET A 323 -32.26 -38.43 26.61
CA MET A 323 -32.25 -37.06 27.10
C MET A 323 -33.64 -36.38 26.99
N THR A 324 -34.10 -35.82 28.05
CA THR A 324 -35.31 -34.97 28.10
C THR A 324 -34.91 -33.51 27.83
N LYS A 325 -35.91 -32.64 27.51
CA LYS A 325 -35.68 -31.18 27.36
C LYS A 325 -35.15 -30.54 28.66
N ALA A 326 -35.62 -30.97 29.82
CA ALA A 326 -35.16 -30.45 31.11
C ALA A 326 -33.67 -30.76 31.36
N GLU A 327 -33.23 -31.97 31.08
CA GLU A 327 -31.82 -32.38 31.20
C GLU A 327 -30.91 -31.65 30.18
N LEU A 328 -31.40 -31.36 28.97
CA LEU A 328 -30.67 -30.56 28.00
C LEU A 328 -30.45 -29.13 28.53
N ILE A 329 -31.49 -28.50 29.12
CA ILE A 329 -31.38 -27.17 29.72
C ILE A 329 -30.36 -27.18 30.86
N GLU A 330 -30.36 -28.20 31.71
CA GLU A 330 -29.37 -28.35 32.79
C GLU A 330 -27.94 -28.42 32.27
N VAL A 331 -27.69 -29.18 31.22
CA VAL A 331 -26.38 -29.28 30.56
C VAL A 331 -25.94 -27.94 29.99
N VAL A 332 -26.83 -27.19 29.35
CA VAL A 332 -26.57 -25.88 28.81
C VAL A 332 -26.21 -24.89 29.91
N ILE A 333 -27.01 -24.88 31.01
CA ILE A 333 -26.74 -24.02 32.18
C ILE A 333 -25.35 -24.32 32.78
N ARG A 334 -24.97 -25.58 32.87
CA ARG A 334 -23.62 -25.98 33.33
C ARG A 334 -22.52 -25.47 32.42
N SER A 335 -22.71 -25.52 31.11
CA SER A 335 -21.76 -25.02 30.10
C SER A 335 -21.68 -23.48 30.10
N THR A 336 -22.77 -22.79 30.47
CA THR A 336 -22.87 -21.33 30.44
C THR A 336 -21.80 -20.65 31.28
N ARG A 337 -21.49 -21.19 32.46
CA ARG A 337 -20.47 -20.61 33.35
C ARG A 337 -19.10 -20.55 32.68
N HIS A 338 -18.70 -21.63 32.02
CA HIS A 338 -17.40 -21.68 31.32
C HIS A 338 -17.35 -20.74 30.12
N ILE A 339 -18.38 -20.75 29.30
CA ILE A 339 -18.46 -19.92 28.10
C ILE A 339 -18.53 -18.43 28.44
N ILE A 340 -19.34 -18.03 29.43
CA ILE A 340 -19.37 -16.62 29.85
C ILE A 340 -18.01 -16.17 30.42
N THR A 341 -17.32 -17.04 31.17
CA THR A 341 -15.97 -16.70 31.66
C THR A 341 -15.00 -16.48 30.54
N THR A 342 -14.95 -17.36 29.53
CA THR A 342 -14.07 -17.19 28.34
C THR A 342 -14.45 -15.96 27.53
N SER A 343 -15.73 -15.70 27.33
CA SER A 343 -16.20 -14.50 26.62
C SER A 343 -15.83 -13.21 27.34
N LEU A 344 -15.99 -13.17 28.68
CA LEU A 344 -15.60 -12.00 29.48
C LEU A 344 -14.09 -11.75 29.47
N THR A 345 -13.28 -12.81 29.56
CA THR A 345 -11.82 -12.66 29.47
C THR A 345 -11.39 -12.18 28.09
N THR A 346 -12.01 -12.68 27.03
CA THR A 346 -11.77 -12.25 25.65
C THR A 346 -12.17 -10.78 25.45
N LEU A 347 -13.34 -10.37 25.94
CA LEU A 347 -13.76 -8.98 25.94
C LEU A 347 -12.79 -8.08 26.72
N GLY A 348 -12.35 -8.53 27.91
CA GLY A 348 -11.34 -7.82 28.69
C GLY A 348 -10.01 -7.62 27.95
N GLY A 349 -9.66 -8.51 27.05
CA GLY A 349 -8.48 -8.39 26.19
C GLY A 349 -8.67 -7.41 25.01
N PHE A 350 -9.85 -7.38 24.38
CA PHE A 350 -10.11 -6.53 23.22
C PHE A 350 -10.61 -5.12 23.55
N LEU A 351 -11.35 -4.94 24.64
CA LEU A 351 -11.88 -3.64 25.05
C LEU A 351 -10.81 -2.54 25.16
N PRO A 352 -9.64 -2.77 25.78
CA PRO A 352 -8.60 -1.77 25.85
C PRO A 352 -8.08 -1.33 24.48
N LEU A 353 -8.08 -2.23 23.48
CA LEU A 353 -7.61 -1.92 22.14
C LEU A 353 -8.52 -0.92 21.40
N ILE A 354 -9.80 -0.85 21.76
CA ILE A 354 -10.74 0.14 21.22
C ILE A 354 -10.26 1.56 21.53
N PHE A 355 -9.68 1.77 22.71
CA PHE A 355 -9.26 3.08 23.20
C PHE A 355 -7.77 3.35 22.98
N ALA A 356 -6.94 2.32 23.04
CA ALA A 356 -5.48 2.47 23.03
C ALA A 356 -4.87 2.64 21.64
N ASN A 357 -5.46 2.03 20.61
CA ASN A 357 -4.83 2.02 19.29
C ASN A 357 -5.85 2.03 18.14
N ILE A 358 -5.80 3.09 17.34
CA ILE A 358 -6.68 3.29 16.18
C ILE A 358 -6.50 2.20 15.13
N PHE A 359 -5.27 1.73 14.92
CA PHE A 359 -4.96 0.68 13.95
C PHE A 359 -5.72 -0.63 14.25
N PHE A 360 -5.78 -1.05 15.53
CA PHE A 360 -6.47 -2.28 15.94
C PHE A 360 -7.95 -2.07 16.29
N ARG A 361 -8.44 -0.85 16.27
CA ARG A 361 -9.84 -0.53 16.64
C ARG A 361 -10.88 -1.30 15.83
N PRO A 362 -10.77 -1.46 14.48
CA PRO A 362 -11.72 -2.27 13.71
C PRO A 362 -11.75 -3.73 14.16
N LEU A 363 -10.58 -4.35 14.42
CA LEU A 363 -10.48 -5.70 14.95
C LEU A 363 -11.14 -5.80 16.32
N ALA A 364 -10.86 -4.84 17.20
CA ALA A 364 -11.38 -4.85 18.56
C ALA A 364 -12.91 -4.73 18.61
N TRP A 365 -13.51 -3.87 17.78
CA TRP A 365 -14.96 -3.76 17.64
C TRP A 365 -15.58 -5.03 17.04
N ALA A 366 -15.01 -5.56 15.96
CA ALA A 366 -15.46 -6.80 15.33
C ALA A 366 -15.47 -7.97 16.33
N MET A 367 -14.37 -8.12 17.09
CA MET A 367 -14.20 -9.18 18.06
C MET A 367 -15.08 -8.98 19.30
N SER A 368 -15.16 -7.78 19.87
CA SER A 368 -15.92 -7.53 21.11
C SER A 368 -17.41 -7.79 20.94
N ILE A 369 -18.03 -7.20 19.93
CA ILE A 369 -19.45 -7.43 19.64
C ILE A 369 -19.67 -8.85 19.11
N GLY A 370 -18.74 -9.32 18.27
CA GLY A 370 -18.79 -10.67 17.71
C GLY A 370 -18.78 -11.77 18.76
N VAL A 371 -17.93 -11.67 19.79
CA VAL A 371 -17.85 -12.65 20.90
C VAL A 371 -19.15 -12.68 21.69
N LEU A 372 -19.77 -11.52 21.99
CA LEU A 372 -21.07 -11.49 22.65
C LEU A 372 -22.14 -12.22 21.85
N GLY A 373 -22.21 -11.96 20.55
CA GLY A 373 -23.14 -12.65 19.66
C GLY A 373 -22.81 -14.14 19.48
N ALA A 374 -21.53 -14.51 19.42
CA ALA A 374 -21.08 -15.90 19.35
C ALA A 374 -21.48 -16.69 20.60
N THR A 375 -21.34 -16.10 21.78
CA THR A 375 -21.80 -16.69 23.04
C THR A 375 -23.30 -16.94 23.04
N MET A 376 -24.09 -15.99 22.55
CA MET A 376 -25.54 -16.16 22.41
C MET A 376 -25.90 -17.28 21.41
N THR A 377 -25.22 -17.35 20.26
CA THR A 377 -25.43 -18.42 19.29
C THR A 377 -25.03 -19.79 19.85
N ALA A 378 -23.94 -19.91 20.57
CA ALA A 378 -23.51 -21.16 21.19
C ALA A 378 -24.53 -21.65 22.25
N LEU A 379 -25.04 -20.76 23.08
CA LEU A 379 -25.95 -21.13 24.18
C LEU A 379 -27.42 -21.29 23.75
N LEU A 380 -27.87 -20.65 22.69
CA LEU A 380 -29.29 -20.69 22.26
C LEU A 380 -29.46 -21.50 20.96
N TYR A 381 -28.69 -21.18 19.94
CA TYR A 381 -28.84 -21.78 18.62
C TYR A 381 -28.42 -23.25 18.59
N ILE A 382 -27.26 -23.60 19.15
CA ILE A 382 -26.76 -24.98 19.15
C ILE A 382 -27.71 -25.96 19.86
N PRO A 383 -28.20 -25.69 21.08
CA PRO A 383 -29.15 -26.58 21.74
C PRO A 383 -30.47 -26.69 21.00
N ALA A 384 -31.01 -25.57 20.47
CA ALA A 384 -32.25 -25.56 19.71
C ALA A 384 -32.17 -26.43 18.45
N MET A 385 -31.09 -26.29 17.68
CA MET A 385 -30.88 -27.11 16.48
C MET A 385 -30.60 -28.57 16.82
N PHE A 386 -29.93 -28.84 17.94
CA PHE A 386 -29.71 -30.24 18.37
C PHE A 386 -31.05 -30.95 18.69
N ILE A 387 -32.01 -30.24 19.34
CA ILE A 387 -33.38 -30.76 19.57
C ILE A 387 -34.07 -31.12 18.24
N LEU A 388 -34.01 -30.20 17.27
CA LEU A 388 -34.62 -30.42 15.96
C LEU A 388 -34.00 -31.61 15.22
N MET A 389 -32.68 -31.76 15.31
CA MET A 389 -31.95 -32.86 14.65
C MET A 389 -32.25 -34.25 15.26
N LYS A 390 -32.40 -34.35 16.60
CA LYS A 390 -32.61 -35.62 17.32
C LYS A 390 -34.10 -35.93 17.55
N LYS A 391 -35.07 -35.08 17.17
CA LYS A 391 -36.51 -35.22 17.47
C LYS A 391 -36.74 -35.63 18.93
N ILE A 392 -36.10 -34.92 19.86
CA ILE A 392 -36.25 -35.16 21.29
C ILE A 392 -37.73 -34.93 21.63
N LYS A 393 -38.42 -35.98 22.16
CA LYS A 393 -39.78 -35.91 22.54
C LYS A 393 -40.03 -34.90 23.65
N THR A 394 -41.10 -34.18 23.57
CA THR A 394 -41.61 -33.26 24.62
C THR A 394 -41.77 -33.97 25.95
#